data_80ad39667d4d4537e9d1a5a09d8d8f10
#
_entry.id   80ad39667d4d4537e9d1a5a09d8d8f10
#
_cell.length_a   1.000
_cell.length_b   1.000
_cell.length_c   1.000
_cell.angle_alpha   90.00
_cell.angle_beta   90.00
_cell.angle_gamma   90.00
#
_symmetry.space_group_name_H-M   'P 1'
#
loop_
_entity.id
_entity.type
_entity.pdbx_description
1 polymer ?
#
loop_
_entity_poly.entity_id
_entity_poly.type
_entity_poly.pdbx_seq_one_letter_code
_entity_poly.pdbx_strand_id
1 'polypeptide(L)'
;GSVTLDSSNPYDYPKILFNYLEHEDDLKQTRECIHIARKILSQSSLAKHAGKEIGPGTDKQTDDELNEYIRSNAETAYHPCGTCKMGVDEMAVVDENLIVKGIQNLRIVDASVMPEIPSANLNAPTLMIAEKAADIIKNNV
;
A
#
# COMPACT_ATOMS: atom_id res chain seq x y z
N GLY A 1 9.39 -2.48 0.11
CA GLY A 1 10.02 -1.43 -0.69
C GLY A 1 10.85 -0.47 0.15
N SER A 2 11.50 0.47 -0.49
CA SER A 2 12.31 1.48 0.18
C SER A 2 12.38 2.78 -0.62
N VAL A 3 12.60 3.88 0.10
CA VAL A 3 12.95 5.19 -0.46
C VAL A 3 14.27 5.61 0.17
N THR A 4 15.28 5.84 -0.66
CA THR A 4 16.63 6.20 -0.19
C THR A 4 17.18 7.39 -0.98
N LEU A 5 18.11 8.14 -0.38
CA LEU A 5 18.79 9.21 -1.08
C LEU A 5 19.71 8.63 -2.17
N ASP A 6 19.74 9.25 -3.33
CA ASP A 6 20.70 8.92 -4.39
C ASP A 6 22.03 9.70 -4.20
N SER A 7 21.94 10.93 -3.71
CA SER A 7 23.10 11.79 -3.44
C SER A 7 22.83 12.74 -2.26
N SER A 8 23.79 13.58 -1.93
CA SER A 8 23.63 14.69 -0.97
C SER A 8 23.00 15.94 -1.58
N ASN A 9 22.78 15.98 -2.88
CA ASN A 9 22.12 17.10 -3.55
C ASN A 9 20.59 17.00 -3.35
N PRO A 10 19.93 17.97 -2.69
CA PRO A 10 18.50 17.93 -2.40
C PRO A 10 17.60 18.03 -3.64
N TYR A 11 18.15 18.33 -4.81
CA TYR A 11 17.42 18.41 -6.08
C TYR A 11 17.41 17.10 -6.85
N ASP A 12 18.21 16.11 -6.44
CA ASP A 12 18.21 14.80 -7.07
C ASP A 12 17.01 13.97 -6.59
N TYR A 13 16.40 13.25 -7.52
CA TYR A 13 15.29 12.37 -7.17
C TYR A 13 15.78 11.22 -6.28
N PRO A 14 14.98 10.82 -5.27
CA PRO A 14 15.31 9.65 -4.45
C PRO A 14 15.23 8.36 -5.26
N LYS A 15 15.97 7.34 -4.85
CA LYS A 15 15.78 5.97 -5.32
C LYS A 15 14.53 5.39 -4.68
N ILE A 16 13.59 4.95 -5.50
CA ILE A 16 12.34 4.35 -5.06
C ILE A 16 12.30 2.91 -5.55
N LEU A 17 12.20 1.97 -4.61
CA LEU A 17 12.08 0.55 -4.89
C LEU A 17 10.75 0.05 -4.29
N PHE A 18 9.84 -0.42 -5.13
CA PHE A 18 8.53 -0.87 -4.70
C PHE A 18 8.51 -2.32 -4.20
N ASN A 19 9.25 -3.22 -4.83
CA ASN A 19 9.28 -4.66 -4.54
C ASN A 19 7.90 -5.33 -4.58
N TYR A 20 7.03 -4.92 -5.51
CA TYR A 20 5.73 -5.54 -5.69
C TYR A 20 5.85 -7.03 -6.00
N LEU A 21 4.99 -7.85 -5.38
CA LEU A 21 4.89 -9.30 -5.59
C LEU A 21 6.18 -10.07 -5.24
N GLU A 22 7.06 -9.51 -4.43
CA GLU A 22 8.27 -10.18 -3.95
C GLU A 22 7.94 -11.21 -2.86
N HIS A 23 6.97 -10.87 -1.99
CA HIS A 23 6.52 -11.77 -0.93
C HIS A 23 5.51 -12.80 -1.47
N GLU A 24 5.63 -14.07 -1.04
CA GLU A 24 4.73 -15.15 -1.48
C GLU A 24 3.25 -14.86 -1.18
N ASP A 25 2.98 -14.22 -0.06
CA ASP A 25 1.61 -13.88 0.34
C ASP A 25 0.96 -12.88 -0.64
N ASP A 26 1.71 -12.01 -1.29
CA ASP A 26 1.16 -11.07 -2.27
C ASP A 26 0.56 -11.82 -3.46
N LEU A 27 1.27 -12.82 -3.97
CA LEU A 27 0.78 -13.67 -5.06
C LEU A 27 -0.41 -14.52 -4.62
N LYS A 28 -0.32 -15.12 -3.42
CA LYS A 28 -1.38 -15.95 -2.86
C LYS A 28 -2.68 -15.15 -2.68
N GLN A 29 -2.60 -13.99 -2.06
CA GLN A 29 -3.76 -13.11 -1.84
C GLN A 29 -4.33 -12.60 -3.16
N THR A 30 -3.48 -12.23 -4.13
CA THR A 30 -3.96 -11.77 -5.43
C THR A 30 -4.66 -12.88 -6.21
N ARG A 31 -4.16 -14.13 -6.16
CA ARG A 31 -4.88 -15.29 -6.72
C ARG A 31 -6.23 -15.50 -6.05
N GLU A 32 -6.27 -15.42 -4.72
CA GLU A 32 -7.53 -15.54 -3.98
C GLU A 32 -8.54 -14.46 -4.40
N CYS A 33 -8.08 -13.22 -4.62
CA CYS A 33 -8.93 -12.15 -5.15
C CYS A 33 -9.51 -12.50 -6.53
N ILE A 34 -8.73 -13.11 -7.43
CA ILE A 34 -9.22 -13.58 -8.73
C ILE A 34 -10.30 -14.65 -8.55
N HIS A 35 -10.07 -15.64 -7.69
CA HIS A 35 -11.06 -16.70 -7.42
C HIS A 35 -12.34 -16.14 -6.81
N ILE A 36 -12.24 -15.21 -5.86
CA ILE A 36 -13.39 -14.53 -5.26
C ILE A 36 -14.16 -13.73 -6.32
N ALA A 37 -13.48 -12.98 -7.17
CA ALA A 37 -14.10 -12.21 -8.25
C ALA A 37 -14.88 -13.14 -9.23
N ARG A 38 -14.26 -14.25 -9.65
CA ARG A 38 -14.92 -15.27 -10.48
C ARG A 38 -16.17 -15.85 -9.81
N LYS A 39 -16.06 -16.18 -8.52
CA LYS A 39 -17.19 -16.69 -7.72
C LYS A 39 -18.33 -15.66 -7.63
N ILE A 40 -18.03 -14.38 -7.42
CA ILE A 40 -19.03 -13.31 -7.36
C ILE A 40 -19.72 -13.17 -8.72
N LEU A 41 -18.95 -13.07 -9.80
CA LEU A 41 -19.48 -12.85 -11.14
C LEU A 41 -20.28 -14.04 -11.68
N SER A 42 -20.03 -15.25 -11.19
CA SER A 42 -20.79 -16.47 -11.54
C SER A 42 -22.15 -16.61 -10.83
N GLN A 43 -22.47 -15.71 -9.87
CA GLN A 43 -23.75 -15.78 -9.18
C GLN A 43 -24.94 -15.51 -10.13
N SER A 44 -26.04 -16.22 -9.94
CA SER A 44 -27.21 -16.15 -10.82
C SER A 44 -27.79 -14.76 -11.02
N SER A 45 -27.70 -13.89 -9.98
CA SER A 45 -28.13 -12.50 -10.05
C SER A 45 -27.28 -11.66 -11.00
N LEU A 46 -25.99 -11.99 -11.17
CA LEU A 46 -25.04 -11.27 -12.02
C LEU A 46 -24.86 -11.94 -13.38
N ALA A 47 -25.10 -13.25 -13.52
CA ALA A 47 -24.83 -14.04 -14.71
C ALA A 47 -25.48 -13.48 -15.98
N LYS A 48 -26.68 -12.89 -15.86
CA LYS A 48 -27.37 -12.24 -16.99
C LYS A 48 -26.70 -10.96 -17.52
N HIS A 49 -25.79 -10.38 -16.75
CA HIS A 49 -25.02 -9.18 -17.09
C HIS A 49 -23.55 -9.50 -17.33
N ALA A 50 -23.09 -10.70 -16.98
CA ALA A 50 -21.72 -11.13 -17.18
C ALA A 50 -21.49 -11.57 -18.63
N GLY A 51 -20.43 -11.04 -19.23
CA GLY A 51 -19.92 -11.53 -20.53
C GLY A 51 -18.78 -12.52 -20.34
N LYS A 52 -17.98 -12.68 -21.40
CA LYS A 52 -16.75 -13.47 -21.37
C LYS A 52 -15.72 -12.80 -20.45
N GLU A 53 -15.05 -13.59 -19.62
CA GLU A 53 -13.92 -13.12 -18.81
C GLU A 53 -12.81 -12.60 -19.75
N ILE A 54 -12.39 -11.35 -19.53
CA ILE A 54 -11.37 -10.68 -20.35
C ILE A 54 -9.96 -10.95 -19.75
N GLY A 55 -9.84 -10.85 -18.44
CA GLY A 55 -8.61 -11.09 -17.71
C GLY A 55 -8.88 -11.73 -16.34
N PRO A 56 -8.07 -12.71 -15.95
CA PRO A 56 -6.97 -13.37 -16.65
C PRO A 56 -7.38 -14.23 -17.86
N GLY A 57 -8.65 -14.51 -18.06
CA GLY A 57 -9.18 -15.39 -19.08
C GLY A 57 -9.47 -16.80 -18.55
N THR A 58 -10.50 -17.44 -19.13
CA THR A 58 -10.97 -18.77 -18.68
C THR A 58 -9.99 -19.91 -18.96
N ASP A 59 -8.95 -19.68 -19.72
CA ASP A 59 -7.84 -20.59 -20.01
C ASP A 59 -6.78 -20.65 -18.91
N LYS A 60 -6.76 -19.67 -18.00
CA LYS A 60 -5.81 -19.62 -16.86
C LYS A 60 -6.50 -20.11 -15.59
N GLN A 61 -6.18 -21.37 -15.21
CA GLN A 61 -6.84 -22.04 -14.09
C GLN A 61 -5.88 -22.49 -12.99
N THR A 62 -4.63 -22.79 -13.34
CA THR A 62 -3.63 -23.24 -12.38
C THR A 62 -3.00 -22.05 -11.64
N ASP A 63 -2.46 -22.32 -10.47
CA ASP A 63 -1.72 -21.31 -9.68
C ASP A 63 -0.57 -20.69 -10.47
N ASP A 64 0.17 -21.51 -11.24
CA ASP A 64 1.30 -21.03 -12.04
C ASP A 64 0.85 -20.10 -13.18
N GLU A 65 -0.22 -20.45 -13.90
CA GLU A 65 -0.80 -19.61 -14.94
C GLU A 65 -1.33 -18.29 -14.38
N LEU A 66 -1.96 -18.32 -13.21
CA LEU A 66 -2.42 -17.12 -12.53
C LEU A 66 -1.25 -16.28 -12.02
N ASN A 67 -0.19 -16.89 -11.48
CA ASN A 67 1.01 -16.18 -11.05
C ASN A 67 1.69 -15.45 -12.22
N GLU A 68 1.81 -16.11 -13.37
CA GLU A 68 2.36 -15.49 -14.57
C GLU A 68 1.52 -14.30 -15.03
N TYR A 69 0.20 -14.47 -15.05
CA TYR A 69 -0.72 -13.38 -15.37
C TYR A 69 -0.59 -12.20 -14.39
N ILE A 70 -0.58 -12.48 -13.09
CA ILE A 70 -0.46 -11.46 -12.03
C ILE A 70 0.85 -10.69 -12.21
N ARG A 71 1.99 -11.39 -12.38
CA ARG A 71 3.30 -10.72 -12.57
C ARG A 71 3.35 -9.84 -13.80
N SER A 72 2.61 -10.20 -14.86
CA SER A 72 2.60 -9.47 -16.13
C SER A 72 1.60 -8.30 -16.16
N ASN A 73 0.59 -8.29 -15.28
CA ASN A 73 -0.52 -7.37 -15.35
C ASN A 73 -0.81 -6.59 -14.06
N ALA A 74 -0.14 -6.92 -12.95
CA ALA A 74 -0.35 -6.20 -11.70
C ALA A 74 0.17 -4.77 -11.81
N GLU A 75 -0.64 -3.83 -11.35
CA GLU A 75 -0.32 -2.41 -11.29
C GLU A 75 -0.54 -1.89 -9.87
N THR A 76 0.08 -0.76 -9.57
CA THR A 76 -0.13 -0.08 -8.30
C THR A 76 -1.54 0.48 -8.19
N ALA A 77 -2.14 0.41 -6.99
CA ALA A 77 -3.38 1.13 -6.69
C ALA A 77 -3.14 2.60 -6.28
N TYR A 78 -1.90 3.10 -6.40
CA TYR A 78 -1.49 4.47 -6.05
C TYR A 78 -1.74 4.86 -4.59
N HIS A 79 -1.62 3.89 -3.69
CA HIS A 79 -1.76 4.08 -2.24
C HIS A 79 -0.46 3.72 -1.49
N PRO A 80 0.69 4.38 -1.78
CA PRO A 80 1.91 4.14 -1.02
C PRO A 80 1.80 4.70 0.39
N CYS A 81 2.35 3.96 1.37
CA CYS A 81 2.44 4.38 2.76
C CYS A 81 3.68 3.77 3.43
N GLY A 82 3.97 4.15 4.67
CA GLY A 82 4.95 3.47 5.51
C GLY A 82 6.41 3.87 5.32
N THR A 83 6.76 4.76 4.38
CA THR A 83 8.17 5.16 4.15
C THR A 83 8.78 5.99 5.28
N CYS A 84 7.94 6.57 6.16
CA CYS A 84 8.33 7.26 7.39
C CYS A 84 7.55 6.69 8.58
N LYS A 85 7.43 5.35 8.67
CA LYS A 85 6.55 4.67 9.62
C LYS A 85 6.74 5.14 11.05
N MET A 86 5.62 5.29 11.78
CA MET A 86 5.66 5.49 13.22
C MET A 86 5.95 4.19 13.96
N GLY A 87 6.57 4.29 15.13
CA GLY A 87 6.81 3.14 15.97
C GLY A 87 7.90 3.37 17.00
N VAL A 88 8.16 2.30 17.77
CA VAL A 88 9.19 2.28 18.82
C VAL A 88 10.45 1.53 18.41
N ASP A 89 10.38 0.76 17.32
CA ASP A 89 11.50 -0.01 16.79
C ASP A 89 12.57 0.88 16.12
N GLU A 90 13.74 0.29 15.83
CA GLU A 90 14.88 1.00 15.24
C GLU A 90 14.60 1.54 13.83
N MET A 91 13.67 0.92 13.09
CA MET A 91 13.30 1.34 11.73
C MET A 91 12.22 2.42 11.72
N ALA A 92 11.65 2.77 12.88
CA ALA A 92 10.64 3.83 12.94
C ALA A 92 11.28 5.21 12.75
N VAL A 93 10.72 5.99 11.83
CA VAL A 93 11.18 7.36 11.50
C VAL A 93 10.58 8.39 12.44
N VAL A 94 9.32 8.20 12.85
CA VAL A 94 8.63 9.09 13.79
C VAL A 94 8.14 8.31 15.02
N ASP A 95 7.95 9.02 16.13
CA ASP A 95 7.32 8.50 17.35
C ASP A 95 5.78 8.57 17.26
N GLU A 96 5.10 8.21 18.35
CA GLU A 96 3.63 8.27 18.48
C GLU A 96 3.04 9.69 18.44
N ASN A 97 3.88 10.72 18.60
CA ASN A 97 3.54 12.13 18.46
C ASN A 97 3.91 12.69 17.08
N LEU A 98 4.29 11.81 16.15
CA LEU A 98 4.70 12.13 14.78
C LEU A 98 5.98 12.99 14.70
N ILE A 99 6.79 13.02 15.78
CA ILE A 99 8.06 13.74 15.82
C ILE A 99 9.14 12.85 15.20
N VAL A 100 9.94 13.44 14.29
CA VAL A 100 11.06 12.74 13.65
C VAL A 100 12.13 12.40 14.68
N LYS A 101 12.47 11.12 14.80
CA LYS A 101 13.50 10.66 15.74
C LYS A 101 14.86 11.27 15.42
N GLY A 102 15.52 11.84 16.41
CA GLY A 102 16.85 12.43 16.29
C GLY A 102 16.88 13.86 15.70
N ILE A 103 15.74 14.43 15.32
CA ILE A 103 15.64 15.79 14.80
C ILE A 103 14.61 16.57 15.65
N GLN A 104 15.02 17.73 16.17
CA GLN A 104 14.12 18.57 16.95
C GLN A 104 13.20 19.41 16.07
N ASN A 105 11.98 19.62 16.53
CA ASN A 105 10.99 20.51 15.92
C ASN A 105 10.58 20.11 14.48
N LEU A 106 10.70 18.83 14.12
CA LEU A 106 10.27 18.30 12.84
C LEU A 106 9.22 17.18 13.06
N ARG A 107 8.12 17.28 12.33
CA ARG A 107 7.06 16.25 12.29
C ARG A 107 6.79 15.82 10.86
N ILE A 108 6.29 14.61 10.71
CA ILE A 108 5.73 14.10 9.44
C ILE A 108 4.28 13.73 9.70
N VAL A 109 3.37 14.25 8.85
CA VAL A 109 1.93 14.11 9.03
C VAL A 109 1.28 13.80 7.68
N ASP A 110 1.45 12.58 7.20
CA ASP A 110 0.86 12.08 5.96
C ASP A 110 0.79 10.54 5.98
N ALA A 111 0.40 9.93 4.87
CA ALA A 111 0.28 8.48 4.77
C ALA A 111 1.60 7.71 5.02
N SER A 112 2.76 8.36 4.86
CA SER A 112 4.05 7.71 5.06
C SER A 112 4.29 7.26 6.50
N VAL A 113 3.58 7.85 7.48
CA VAL A 113 3.73 7.48 8.90
C VAL A 113 2.99 6.20 9.28
N MET A 114 2.11 5.68 8.43
CA MET A 114 1.39 4.42 8.71
C MET A 114 2.38 3.26 8.83
N PRO A 115 2.38 2.48 9.93
CA PRO A 115 3.30 1.35 10.09
C PRO A 115 2.99 0.19 9.13
N GLU A 116 1.72 0.03 8.77
CA GLU A 116 1.20 -0.99 7.86
C GLU A 116 0.12 -0.40 6.97
N ILE A 117 -0.08 -0.98 5.79
CA ILE A 117 -1.16 -0.57 4.90
C ILE A 117 -2.52 -1.01 5.47
N PRO A 118 -3.49 -0.10 5.63
CA PRO A 118 -4.83 -0.46 6.08
C PRO A 118 -5.60 -1.24 5.00
N SER A 119 -6.66 -1.93 5.41
CA SER A 119 -7.49 -2.78 4.54
C SER A 119 -8.41 -2.01 3.57
N ALA A 120 -8.33 -0.68 3.53
CA ALA A 120 -9.15 0.18 2.68
C ALA A 120 -8.30 1.32 2.09
N ASN A 121 -8.94 2.19 1.28
CA ASN A 121 -8.29 3.36 0.69
C ASN A 121 -7.66 4.27 1.76
N LEU A 122 -6.51 4.86 1.44
CA LEU A 122 -5.72 5.63 2.40
C LEU A 122 -6.29 7.01 2.75
N ASN A 123 -7.26 7.53 2.01
CA ASN A 123 -7.76 8.90 2.20
C ASN A 123 -8.34 9.11 3.61
N ALA A 124 -9.24 8.25 4.06
CA ALA A 124 -9.88 8.40 5.38
C ALA A 124 -8.86 8.28 6.54
N PRO A 125 -7.99 7.25 6.59
CA PRO A 125 -6.97 7.19 7.64
C PRO A 125 -5.95 8.33 7.55
N THR A 126 -5.62 8.86 6.37
CA THR A 126 -4.75 10.03 6.25
C THR A 126 -5.40 11.28 6.84
N LEU A 127 -6.69 11.52 6.58
CA LEU A 127 -7.44 12.60 7.20
C LEU A 127 -7.49 12.44 8.73
N MET A 128 -7.72 11.24 9.24
CA MET A 128 -7.71 10.96 10.68
C MET A 128 -6.36 11.28 11.32
N ILE A 129 -5.26 10.88 10.67
CA ILE A 129 -3.90 11.20 11.12
C ILE A 129 -3.70 12.71 11.17
N ALA A 130 -4.12 13.43 10.12
CA ALA A 130 -3.96 14.88 10.02
C ALA A 130 -4.75 15.61 11.12
N GLU A 131 -6.01 15.25 11.36
CA GLU A 131 -6.84 15.83 12.43
C GLU A 131 -6.24 15.56 13.81
N LYS A 132 -5.82 14.31 14.08
CA LYS A 132 -5.15 13.96 15.33
C LYS A 132 -3.84 14.72 15.53
N ALA A 133 -3.05 14.87 14.48
CA ALA A 133 -1.80 15.64 14.51
C ALA A 133 -2.05 17.13 14.80
N ALA A 134 -3.11 17.71 14.21
CA ALA A 134 -3.48 19.09 14.48
C ALA A 134 -3.81 19.32 15.96
N ASP A 135 -4.51 18.37 16.60
CA ASP A 135 -4.79 18.44 18.04
C ASP A 135 -3.52 18.32 18.88
N ILE A 136 -2.63 17.37 18.53
CA ILE A 136 -1.33 17.21 19.22
C ILE A 136 -0.50 18.50 19.12
N ILE A 137 -0.44 19.11 17.95
CA ILE A 137 0.35 20.33 17.73
C ILE A 137 -0.23 21.49 18.53
N LYS A 138 -1.56 21.70 18.50
CA LYS A 138 -2.21 22.78 19.25
C LYS A 138 -2.05 22.65 20.75
N ASN A 139 -2.03 21.43 21.29
CA ASN A 139 -1.93 21.20 22.73
C ASN A 139 -0.49 21.20 23.27
N ASN A 140 0.52 21.23 22.39
CA ASN A 140 1.94 21.26 22.73
C ASN A 140 2.60 22.63 22.47
N VAL A 141 1.81 23.69 22.24
CA VAL A 141 2.26 25.10 22.07
C VAL A 141 2.05 25.87 23.35
#